data_cac78712a5eb93e8784bb1c52756ad70
#
_entry.id   cac78712a5eb93e8784bb1c52756ad70
#
_cell.length_a   1.000
_cell.length_b   1.000
_cell.length_c   1.000
_cell.angle_alpha   90.00
_cell.angle_beta   90.00
_cell.angle_gamma   90.00
#
_symmetry.space_group_name_H-M   'P 1'
#
loop_
_entity.id
_entity.type
_entity.pdbx_description
1 polymer ?
#
loop_
_entity_poly.entity_id
_entity_poly.type
_entity_poly.pdbx_seq_one_letter_code
_entity_poly.pdbx_strand_id
1 'polypeptide(L)'
;SGFESIPIEGLEIISNADIVYLEQFTSPIGKSDLEKIKNAMKGEFIPAKRWLVEDGNEILEKAKEKNVVLLSYGDPYIATTHIELRTRAIELKIKTHSIHASSSLTSMIGECGLHFYKVGRIATIMSEMKSLTTPYYVIYKNIIEGNHTVLLLEYNQDKDFFLDPKDALKGLLETEEGQRRKVITESSYVIVASRIGFKDQKIISGKISTLAQINFGKPPHSVIIPGRLHFTESDALMVVLSSLPRKVYRS
;
A
#
# COMPACT_ATOMS: atom_id res chain seq x y z
N SER A 1 4.07 4.70 -8.79
CA SER A 1 3.20 5.86 -8.61
C SER A 1 4.02 7.09 -8.25
N GLY A 2 3.99 8.08 -9.11
CA GLY A 2 4.65 9.36 -9.00
C GLY A 2 3.76 10.43 -9.63
N PHE A 3 4.34 11.56 -10.01
CA PHE A 3 3.62 12.68 -10.64
C PHE A 3 2.79 12.22 -11.85
N GLU A 4 3.31 11.33 -12.69
CA GLU A 4 2.65 10.86 -13.92
C GLU A 4 1.41 9.96 -13.66
N SER A 5 1.20 9.54 -12.41
CA SER A 5 0.01 8.77 -12.01
C SER A 5 -1.14 9.64 -11.48
N ILE A 6 -0.95 10.95 -11.40
CA ILE A 6 -2.00 11.89 -11.03
C ILE A 6 -3.00 11.99 -12.21
N PRO A 7 -4.31 11.79 -11.99
CA PRO A 7 -5.31 12.00 -13.03
C PRO A 7 -5.26 13.42 -13.57
N ILE A 8 -5.59 13.61 -14.85
CA ILE A 8 -5.58 14.93 -15.51
C ILE A 8 -6.43 15.93 -14.72
N GLU A 9 -7.64 15.52 -14.33
CA GLU A 9 -8.52 16.34 -13.48
C GLU A 9 -7.85 16.75 -12.16
N GLY A 10 -7.09 15.81 -11.54
CA GLY A 10 -6.32 16.10 -10.33
C GLY A 10 -5.23 17.15 -10.55
N LEU A 11 -4.55 17.11 -11.71
CA LEU A 11 -3.56 18.13 -12.06
C LEU A 11 -4.19 19.51 -12.29
N GLU A 12 -5.36 19.56 -12.93
CA GLU A 12 -6.11 20.80 -13.13
C GLU A 12 -6.53 21.43 -11.79
N ILE A 13 -7.00 20.60 -10.86
CA ILE A 13 -7.36 21.05 -9.51
C ILE A 13 -6.14 21.55 -8.74
N ILE A 14 -5.04 20.81 -8.75
CA ILE A 14 -3.78 21.20 -8.10
C ILE A 14 -3.28 22.55 -8.64
N SER A 15 -3.35 22.75 -9.96
CA SER A 15 -2.88 23.99 -10.59
C SER A 15 -3.67 25.25 -10.21
N ASN A 16 -4.92 25.09 -9.80
CA ASN A 16 -5.84 26.15 -9.41
C ASN A 16 -6.12 26.22 -7.90
N ALA A 17 -5.49 25.36 -7.10
CA ALA A 17 -5.62 25.35 -5.66
C ALA A 17 -4.88 26.54 -5.01
N ASP A 18 -5.47 27.10 -3.95
CA ASP A 18 -4.80 28.09 -3.11
C ASP A 18 -3.78 27.43 -2.17
N ILE A 19 -4.08 26.18 -1.73
CA ILE A 19 -3.23 25.42 -0.82
C ILE A 19 -3.27 23.93 -1.23
N VAL A 20 -2.11 23.31 -1.31
CA VAL A 20 -1.96 21.88 -1.52
C VAL A 20 -1.21 21.26 -0.35
N TYR A 21 -1.90 20.44 0.41
CA TYR A 21 -1.32 19.56 1.41
C TYR A 21 -0.92 18.25 0.75
N LEU A 22 0.33 17.82 0.90
CA LEU A 22 0.77 16.49 0.51
C LEU A 22 1.02 15.65 1.75
N GLU A 23 0.25 14.57 1.92
CA GLU A 23 0.55 13.63 2.98
C GLU A 23 1.89 12.94 2.76
N GLN A 24 2.63 12.62 3.84
CA GLN A 24 3.96 12.04 3.75
C GLN A 24 4.13 10.75 4.55
N PHE A 25 3.05 10.17 5.05
CA PHE A 25 3.10 9.06 6.01
C PHE A 25 2.58 7.72 5.49
N THR A 26 1.95 7.66 4.32
CA THR A 26 1.52 6.40 3.70
C THR A 26 2.54 5.84 2.73
N SER A 27 3.28 6.69 2.03
CA SER A 27 4.31 6.26 1.08
C SER A 27 5.36 7.36 0.87
N PRO A 28 6.62 7.02 0.55
CA PRO A 28 7.62 8.01 0.20
C PRO A 28 7.38 8.58 -1.20
N ILE A 29 7.67 9.86 -1.39
CA ILE A 29 7.71 10.50 -2.70
C ILE A 29 9.14 10.73 -3.15
N GLY A 30 9.42 10.51 -4.43
CA GLY A 30 10.70 10.86 -5.04
C GLY A 30 10.89 12.37 -5.14
N LYS A 31 12.12 12.85 -4.93
CA LYS A 31 12.45 14.30 -5.05
C LYS A 31 12.01 14.90 -6.38
N SER A 32 12.22 14.18 -7.48
CA SER A 32 11.83 14.63 -8.83
C SER A 32 10.30 14.77 -8.95
N ASP A 33 9.51 13.84 -8.38
CA ASP A 33 8.05 13.92 -8.43
C ASP A 33 7.53 15.06 -7.56
N LEU A 34 8.14 15.27 -6.39
CA LEU A 34 7.83 16.39 -5.53
C LEU A 34 8.04 17.74 -6.22
N GLU A 35 9.18 17.91 -6.92
CA GLU A 35 9.46 19.12 -7.70
C GLU A 35 8.44 19.31 -8.85
N LYS A 36 8.06 18.25 -9.56
CA LYS A 36 7.02 18.32 -10.59
C LYS A 36 5.67 18.78 -10.02
N ILE A 37 5.27 18.28 -8.84
CA ILE A 37 4.05 18.69 -8.15
C ILE A 37 4.12 20.19 -7.83
N LYS A 38 5.20 20.64 -7.20
CA LYS A 38 5.39 22.05 -6.86
C LYS A 38 5.36 22.95 -8.08
N ASN A 39 5.95 22.53 -9.19
CA ASN A 39 5.95 23.30 -10.44
C ASN A 39 4.58 23.31 -11.13
N ALA A 40 3.72 22.34 -10.86
CA ALA A 40 2.36 22.27 -11.42
C ALA A 40 1.35 23.16 -10.68
N MET A 41 1.68 23.69 -9.50
CA MET A 41 0.78 24.48 -8.66
C MET A 41 1.21 25.94 -8.59
N LYS A 42 0.27 26.82 -8.28
CA LYS A 42 0.50 28.27 -8.06
C LYS A 42 0.38 28.67 -6.59
N GLY A 43 -0.36 27.89 -5.83
CA GLY A 43 -0.65 28.18 -4.44
C GLY A 43 0.45 27.73 -3.47
N GLU A 44 0.11 27.71 -2.19
CA GLU A 44 1.00 27.29 -1.12
C GLU A 44 1.12 25.77 -1.07
N PHE A 45 2.36 25.24 -0.96
CA PHE A 45 2.62 23.80 -0.77
C PHE A 45 2.96 23.51 0.68
N ILE A 46 2.21 22.58 1.31
CA ILE A 46 2.41 22.20 2.71
C ILE A 46 2.61 20.69 2.80
N PRO A 47 3.80 20.22 3.24
CA PRO A 47 3.99 18.81 3.57
C PRO A 47 3.19 18.47 4.84
N ALA A 48 2.28 17.51 4.74
CA ALA A 48 1.38 17.15 5.81
C ALA A 48 1.82 15.86 6.52
N LYS A 49 2.17 15.99 7.78
CA LYS A 49 2.41 14.85 8.65
C LYS A 49 1.10 14.19 9.09
N ARG A 50 1.18 12.95 9.58
CA ARG A 50 0.02 12.17 10.04
C ARG A 50 -0.87 12.95 11.00
N TRP A 51 -0.31 13.53 12.05
CA TRP A 51 -1.06 14.27 13.05
C TRP A 51 -1.86 15.46 12.47
N LEU A 52 -1.31 16.14 11.45
CA LEU A 52 -1.98 17.27 10.80
C LEU A 52 -3.21 16.82 10.01
N VAL A 53 -3.12 15.68 9.32
CA VAL A 53 -4.23 15.12 8.53
C VAL A 53 -5.26 14.47 9.45
N GLU A 54 -4.84 13.76 10.49
CA GLU A 54 -5.74 13.11 11.45
C GLU A 54 -6.46 14.13 12.35
N ASP A 55 -5.78 15.19 12.81
CA ASP A 55 -6.44 16.32 13.48
C ASP A 55 -7.34 17.07 12.51
N GLY A 56 -6.86 17.39 11.31
CA GLY A 56 -7.60 18.00 10.22
C GLY A 56 -8.13 19.41 10.43
N ASN A 57 -8.08 19.97 11.66
CA ASN A 57 -8.66 21.25 11.99
C ASN A 57 -8.09 22.39 11.14
N GLU A 58 -6.76 22.45 10.98
CA GLU A 58 -6.12 23.47 10.14
C GLU A 58 -6.59 23.39 8.68
N ILE A 59 -6.68 22.18 8.14
CA ILE A 59 -7.13 21.93 6.75
C ILE A 59 -8.56 22.41 6.57
N LEU A 60 -9.46 22.04 7.51
CA LEU A 60 -10.88 22.40 7.47
C LEU A 60 -11.10 23.90 7.63
N GLU A 61 -10.39 24.57 8.56
CA GLU A 61 -10.51 26.03 8.73
C GLU A 61 -10.09 26.77 7.45
N LYS A 62 -8.96 26.38 6.83
CA LYS A 62 -8.53 27.00 5.57
C LYS A 62 -9.50 26.71 4.42
N ALA A 63 -10.12 25.53 4.40
CA ALA A 63 -11.07 25.14 3.37
C ALA A 63 -12.43 25.88 3.43
N LYS A 64 -12.72 26.63 4.49
CA LYS A 64 -13.91 27.50 4.55
C LYS A 64 -13.84 28.69 3.60
N GLU A 65 -12.64 29.16 3.28
CA GLU A 65 -12.42 30.40 2.52
C GLU A 65 -11.56 30.19 1.26
N LYS A 66 -10.85 29.04 1.15
CA LYS A 66 -9.87 28.76 0.12
C LYS A 66 -10.14 27.43 -0.57
N ASN A 67 -9.63 27.29 -1.80
CA ASN A 67 -9.56 26.02 -2.50
C ASN A 67 -8.38 25.20 -1.96
N VAL A 68 -8.68 24.23 -1.12
CA VAL A 68 -7.68 23.39 -0.46
C VAL A 68 -7.69 21.98 -1.06
N VAL A 69 -6.52 21.48 -1.39
CA VAL A 69 -6.32 20.11 -1.87
C VAL A 69 -5.53 19.31 -0.83
N LEU A 70 -6.03 18.13 -0.46
CA LEU A 70 -5.25 17.11 0.21
C LEU A 70 -4.83 16.07 -0.82
N LEU A 71 -3.55 16.01 -1.12
CA LEU A 71 -2.95 15.07 -2.06
C LEU A 71 -2.46 13.84 -1.30
N SER A 72 -3.03 12.68 -1.65
CA SER A 72 -2.68 11.38 -1.07
C SER A 72 -2.08 10.44 -2.11
N TYR A 73 -1.45 9.35 -1.66
CA TYR A 73 -0.93 8.34 -2.56
C TYR A 73 -2.01 7.37 -2.99
N GLY A 74 -2.16 7.18 -4.31
CA GLY A 74 -3.18 6.29 -4.88
C GLY A 74 -4.59 6.83 -4.73
N ASP A 75 -5.53 5.99 -4.38
CA ASP A 75 -6.92 6.40 -4.13
C ASP A 75 -7.06 6.96 -2.70
N PRO A 76 -7.73 8.11 -2.52
CA PRO A 76 -7.84 8.76 -1.22
C PRO A 76 -8.55 7.93 -0.14
N TYR A 77 -9.34 6.92 -0.53
CA TYR A 77 -10.15 6.13 0.41
C TYR A 77 -9.73 4.66 0.52
N ILE A 78 -8.75 4.22 -0.26
CA ILE A 78 -8.27 2.83 -0.18
C ILE A 78 -7.13 2.73 0.83
N ALA A 79 -7.36 1.99 1.91
CA ALA A 79 -6.42 1.78 3.03
C ALA A 79 -6.00 3.08 3.74
N THR A 80 -6.91 4.05 3.82
CA THR A 80 -6.74 5.34 4.49
C THR A 80 -7.89 5.62 5.46
N THR A 81 -7.73 6.63 6.28
CA THR A 81 -8.79 7.17 7.16
C THR A 81 -9.35 8.51 6.67
N HIS A 82 -9.00 8.95 5.46
CA HIS A 82 -9.34 10.28 4.93
C HIS A 82 -10.83 10.55 4.77
N ILE A 83 -11.66 9.49 4.76
CA ILE A 83 -13.12 9.64 4.75
C ILE A 83 -13.63 10.41 5.98
N GLU A 84 -12.93 10.32 7.11
CA GLU A 84 -13.26 11.03 8.33
C GLU A 84 -13.13 12.56 8.12
N LEU A 85 -12.04 13.01 7.52
CA LEU A 85 -11.82 14.42 7.19
C LEU A 85 -12.92 14.95 6.23
N ARG A 86 -13.28 14.13 5.21
CA ARG A 86 -14.38 14.48 4.31
C ARG A 86 -15.71 14.58 5.03
N THR A 87 -16.02 13.68 5.94
CA THR A 87 -17.25 13.70 6.74
C THR A 87 -17.35 15.00 7.52
N ARG A 88 -16.30 15.38 8.24
CA ARG A 88 -16.24 16.64 8.99
C ARG A 88 -16.38 17.87 8.09
N ALA A 89 -15.74 17.84 6.91
CA ALA A 89 -15.91 18.94 5.94
C ALA A 89 -17.38 19.14 5.53
N ILE A 90 -18.08 18.02 5.24
CA ILE A 90 -19.51 18.07 4.88
C ILE A 90 -20.37 18.59 6.03
N GLU A 91 -20.12 18.16 7.28
CA GLU A 91 -20.81 18.63 8.47
C GLU A 91 -20.62 20.15 8.67
N LEU A 92 -19.42 20.66 8.35
CA LEU A 92 -19.10 22.10 8.35
C LEU A 92 -19.62 22.83 7.10
N LYS A 93 -20.40 22.16 6.22
CA LYS A 93 -20.94 22.70 4.97
C LYS A 93 -19.85 23.13 3.97
N ILE A 94 -18.67 22.59 4.06
CA ILE A 94 -17.59 22.79 3.09
C ILE A 94 -17.86 21.87 1.89
N LYS A 95 -17.88 22.44 0.69
CA LYS A 95 -18.04 21.66 -0.55
C LYS A 95 -16.82 20.76 -0.75
N THR A 96 -17.03 19.45 -0.91
CA THR A 96 -15.96 18.49 -1.12
C THR A 96 -16.05 17.85 -2.49
N HIS A 97 -14.89 17.56 -3.08
CA HIS A 97 -14.74 16.80 -4.31
C HIS A 97 -13.64 15.76 -4.12
N SER A 98 -13.82 14.56 -4.66
CA SER A 98 -12.85 13.46 -4.53
C SER A 98 -12.42 13.01 -5.91
N ILE A 99 -11.11 13.00 -6.15
CA ILE A 99 -10.51 12.47 -7.38
C ILE A 99 -9.93 11.08 -7.05
N HIS A 100 -10.46 10.08 -7.72
CA HIS A 100 -9.99 8.70 -7.58
C HIS A 100 -8.82 8.43 -8.50
N ALA A 101 -7.84 7.68 -8.00
CA ALA A 101 -6.67 7.26 -8.76
C ALA A 101 -6.36 5.78 -8.50
N SER A 102 -5.44 5.22 -9.30
CA SER A 102 -5.03 3.83 -9.14
C SER A 102 -4.35 3.60 -7.80
N SER A 103 -4.86 2.65 -7.03
CA SER A 103 -4.22 2.19 -5.79
C SER A 103 -3.24 1.06 -6.07
N SER A 104 -2.09 1.07 -5.38
CA SER A 104 -1.15 -0.06 -5.40
C SER A 104 -1.79 -1.37 -4.95
N LEU A 105 -2.79 -1.31 -4.05
CA LEU A 105 -3.54 -2.48 -3.60
C LEU A 105 -4.29 -3.18 -4.74
N THR A 106 -5.02 -2.43 -5.56
CA THR A 106 -5.75 -3.00 -6.70
C THR A 106 -4.78 -3.41 -7.80
N SER A 107 -3.77 -2.59 -8.08
CA SER A 107 -2.80 -2.85 -9.13
C SER A 107 -1.97 -4.10 -8.86
N MET A 108 -1.49 -4.31 -7.62
CA MET A 108 -0.65 -5.46 -7.30
C MET A 108 -1.39 -6.79 -7.47
N ILE A 109 -2.68 -6.85 -7.20
CA ILE A 109 -3.47 -8.07 -7.37
C ILE A 109 -3.52 -8.47 -8.84
N GLY A 110 -3.82 -7.52 -9.75
CA GLY A 110 -3.80 -7.76 -11.18
C GLY A 110 -2.42 -8.13 -11.71
N GLU A 111 -1.39 -7.39 -11.30
CA GLU A 111 0.01 -7.65 -11.67
C GLU A 111 0.50 -9.04 -11.21
N CYS A 112 -0.05 -9.57 -10.12
CA CYS A 112 0.23 -10.93 -9.65
C CYS A 112 -0.62 -12.01 -10.36
N GLY A 113 -1.57 -11.64 -11.23
CA GLY A 113 -2.48 -12.59 -11.87
C GLY A 113 -3.55 -13.16 -10.94
N LEU A 114 -3.85 -12.48 -9.85
CA LEU A 114 -4.88 -12.87 -8.89
C LEU A 114 -6.20 -12.13 -9.15
N HIS A 115 -7.29 -12.72 -8.70
CA HIS A 115 -8.61 -12.11 -8.81
C HIS A 115 -8.92 -11.21 -7.62
N PHE A 116 -9.19 -9.93 -7.88
CA PHE A 116 -9.43 -8.95 -6.82
C PHE A 116 -10.64 -9.30 -5.93
N TYR A 117 -11.70 -9.86 -6.48
CA TYR A 117 -12.89 -10.27 -5.72
C TYR A 117 -12.67 -11.46 -4.79
N LYS A 118 -11.50 -12.11 -4.87
CA LYS A 118 -11.06 -13.15 -3.92
C LYS A 118 -10.11 -12.61 -2.83
N VAL A 119 -9.87 -11.32 -2.82
CA VAL A 119 -9.11 -10.68 -1.73
C VAL A 119 -10.02 -10.57 -0.52
N GLY A 120 -9.61 -11.21 0.55
CA GLY A 120 -10.30 -11.11 1.84
C GLY A 120 -9.88 -9.86 2.62
N ARG A 121 -9.99 -9.92 3.93
CA ARG A 121 -9.57 -8.82 4.78
C ARG A 121 -8.08 -8.54 4.63
N ILE A 122 -7.73 -7.26 4.46
CA ILE A 122 -6.36 -6.76 4.39
C ILE A 122 -5.86 -6.48 5.81
N ALA A 123 -4.57 -6.68 6.06
CA ALA A 123 -3.94 -6.36 7.33
C ALA A 123 -2.62 -5.62 7.13
N THR A 124 -2.21 -4.85 8.14
CA THR A 124 -0.89 -4.24 8.19
C THR A 124 -0.02 -5.00 9.19
N ILE A 125 1.20 -5.32 8.80
CA ILE A 125 2.22 -5.88 9.70
C ILE A 125 3.08 -4.73 10.21
N MET A 126 3.12 -4.62 11.53
CA MET A 126 4.00 -3.70 12.25
C MET A 126 5.25 -4.46 12.72
N SER A 127 6.36 -3.77 12.89
CA SER A 127 7.62 -4.34 13.38
C SER A 127 7.55 -4.86 14.83
N GLU A 128 6.56 -4.42 15.59
CA GLU A 128 6.36 -4.84 16.96
C GLU A 128 5.71 -6.24 17.02
N MET A 129 6.42 -7.22 17.57
CA MET A 129 6.00 -8.63 17.64
C MET A 129 4.61 -8.85 18.24
N LYS A 130 4.23 -8.08 19.27
CA LYS A 130 2.91 -8.19 19.90
C LYS A 130 1.76 -7.85 18.94
N SER A 131 2.01 -7.06 17.93
CA SER A 131 1.02 -6.63 16.94
C SER A 131 0.72 -7.71 15.88
N LEU A 132 1.57 -8.74 15.74
CA LEU A 132 1.48 -9.77 14.69
C LEU A 132 0.31 -10.73 14.88
N THR A 133 -0.24 -10.86 16.09
CA THR A 133 -1.39 -11.72 16.37
C THR A 133 -2.61 -11.34 15.51
N THR A 134 -2.88 -10.06 15.33
CA THR A 134 -4.02 -9.61 14.51
C THR A 134 -3.87 -9.97 13.04
N PRO A 135 -2.79 -9.61 12.32
CA PRO A 135 -2.59 -10.04 10.93
C PRO A 135 -2.54 -11.56 10.78
N TYR A 136 -1.96 -12.29 11.75
CA TYR A 136 -1.99 -13.76 11.75
C TYR A 136 -3.42 -14.32 11.72
N TYR A 137 -4.32 -13.81 12.57
CA TYR A 137 -5.72 -14.23 12.56
C TYR A 137 -6.48 -13.78 11.32
N VAL A 138 -6.10 -12.67 10.70
CA VAL A 138 -6.66 -12.27 9.39
C VAL A 138 -6.28 -13.30 8.33
N ILE A 139 -5.01 -13.71 8.28
CA ILE A 139 -4.54 -14.76 7.37
C ILE A 139 -5.31 -16.06 7.61
N TYR A 140 -5.42 -16.49 8.87
CA TYR A 140 -6.15 -17.69 9.25
C TYR A 140 -7.60 -17.70 8.72
N LYS A 141 -8.35 -16.63 8.95
CA LYS A 141 -9.73 -16.50 8.48
C LYS A 141 -9.83 -16.53 6.97
N ASN A 142 -8.99 -15.73 6.29
CA ASN A 142 -9.00 -15.68 4.84
C ASN A 142 -8.67 -17.04 4.21
N ILE A 143 -7.71 -17.79 4.76
CA ILE A 143 -7.35 -19.13 4.26
C ILE A 143 -8.53 -20.09 4.39
N ILE A 144 -9.25 -20.10 5.52
CA ILE A 144 -10.44 -20.95 5.72
C ILE A 144 -11.52 -20.63 4.68
N GLU A 145 -11.71 -19.35 4.38
CA GLU A 145 -12.68 -18.89 3.38
C GLU A 145 -12.17 -19.05 1.93
N GLY A 146 -10.92 -19.44 1.73
CA GLY A 146 -10.29 -19.58 0.42
C GLY A 146 -9.87 -18.25 -0.21
N ASN A 147 -9.83 -17.18 0.58
CA ASN A 147 -9.48 -15.82 0.14
C ASN A 147 -7.98 -15.56 0.22
N HIS A 148 -7.50 -14.65 -0.64
CA HIS A 148 -6.14 -14.13 -0.57
C HIS A 148 -6.02 -13.10 0.55
N THR A 149 -4.85 -13.04 1.18
CA THR A 149 -4.53 -12.01 2.18
C THR A 149 -3.47 -11.07 1.63
N VAL A 150 -3.78 -9.78 1.59
CA VAL A 150 -2.79 -8.74 1.35
C VAL A 150 -2.31 -8.19 2.68
N LEU A 151 -1.00 -8.19 2.85
CA LEU A 151 -0.30 -7.67 4.01
C LEU A 151 0.47 -6.41 3.61
N LEU A 152 0.05 -5.28 4.12
CA LEU A 152 0.80 -4.04 4.03
C LEU A 152 1.90 -4.08 5.08
N LEU A 153 3.08 -3.57 4.74
CA LEU A 153 4.21 -3.54 5.65
C LEU A 153 4.39 -2.14 6.23
N GLU A 154 4.77 -2.06 7.50
CA GLU A 154 4.97 -0.80 8.20
C GLU A 154 5.92 0.13 7.45
N TYR A 155 5.49 1.38 7.33
CA TYR A 155 6.32 2.52 7.00
C TYR A 155 6.25 3.55 8.12
N ASN A 156 7.40 3.98 8.61
CA ASN A 156 7.53 5.04 9.61
C ASN A 156 8.42 6.14 9.04
N GLN A 157 7.81 7.24 8.62
CA GLN A 157 8.50 8.36 7.99
C GLN A 157 9.51 9.04 8.95
N ASP A 158 9.14 9.21 10.22
CA ASP A 158 9.99 9.92 11.18
C ASP A 158 11.29 9.16 11.49
N LYS A 159 11.29 7.82 11.29
CA LYS A 159 12.45 6.95 11.47
C LYS A 159 13.11 6.54 10.15
N ASP A 160 12.56 6.98 9.00
CA ASP A 160 12.93 6.47 7.66
C ASP A 160 12.97 4.94 7.61
N PHE A 161 11.99 4.31 8.26
CA PHE A 161 11.92 2.87 8.45
C PHE A 161 10.86 2.23 7.57
N PHE A 162 11.26 1.15 6.91
CA PHE A 162 10.37 0.25 6.21
C PHE A 162 10.58 -1.17 6.71
N LEU A 163 9.50 -1.84 7.09
CA LEU A 163 9.58 -3.24 7.47
C LEU A 163 9.97 -4.10 6.25
N ASP A 164 11.07 -4.85 6.38
CA ASP A 164 11.51 -5.77 5.32
C ASP A 164 10.55 -6.97 5.24
N PRO A 165 10.19 -7.44 4.04
CA PRO A 165 9.37 -8.64 3.88
C PRO A 165 9.92 -9.88 4.61
N LYS A 166 11.24 -10.03 4.71
CA LYS A 166 11.85 -11.15 5.46
C LYS A 166 11.51 -11.11 6.94
N ASP A 167 11.61 -9.92 7.55
CA ASP A 167 11.32 -9.75 8.97
C ASP A 167 9.82 -9.94 9.24
N ALA A 168 8.97 -9.45 8.33
CA ALA A 168 7.54 -9.70 8.41
C ALA A 168 7.19 -11.19 8.33
N LEU A 169 7.78 -11.93 7.39
CA LEU A 169 7.56 -13.37 7.22
C LEU A 169 8.12 -14.17 8.40
N LYS A 170 9.30 -13.80 8.90
CA LYS A 170 9.90 -14.40 10.10
C LYS A 170 8.99 -14.21 11.31
N GLY A 171 8.51 -13.01 11.56
CA GLY A 171 7.60 -12.73 12.68
C GLY A 171 6.29 -13.52 12.58
N LEU A 172 5.76 -13.74 11.37
CA LEU A 172 4.59 -14.60 11.18
C LEU A 172 4.87 -16.07 11.50
N LEU A 173 6.05 -16.60 11.14
CA LEU A 173 6.45 -17.97 11.49
C LEU A 173 6.62 -18.12 13.01
N GLU A 174 7.24 -17.16 13.68
CA GLU A 174 7.36 -17.13 15.15
C GLU A 174 5.97 -17.07 15.82
N THR A 175 5.04 -16.31 15.24
CA THR A 175 3.65 -16.27 15.72
C THR A 175 2.96 -17.64 15.56
N GLU A 176 3.19 -18.34 14.43
CA GLU A 176 2.67 -19.70 14.20
C GLU A 176 3.17 -20.69 15.26
N GLU A 177 4.46 -20.63 15.65
CA GLU A 177 5.02 -21.49 16.69
C GLU A 177 4.24 -21.36 18.02
N GLY A 178 3.80 -20.15 18.34
CA GLY A 178 2.97 -19.88 19.51
C GLY A 178 1.51 -20.30 19.34
N GLN A 179 0.91 -20.02 18.19
CA GLN A 179 -0.52 -20.25 17.90
C GLN A 179 -0.83 -21.69 17.46
N ARG A 180 0.12 -22.37 16.80
CA ARG A 180 0.05 -23.79 16.37
C ARG A 180 -1.19 -24.17 15.55
N ARG A 181 -1.66 -23.26 14.68
CA ARG A 181 -2.86 -23.49 13.86
C ARG A 181 -2.54 -24.01 12.46
N LYS A 182 -1.28 -24.15 12.11
CA LYS A 182 -0.79 -24.60 10.80
C LYS A 182 -1.26 -23.69 9.65
N VAL A 183 -1.32 -22.40 9.91
CA VAL A 183 -1.76 -21.38 8.95
C VAL A 183 -0.66 -21.01 7.98
N ILE A 184 0.55 -20.86 8.50
CA ILE A 184 1.71 -20.45 7.73
C ILE A 184 2.92 -21.28 8.16
N THR A 185 3.70 -21.75 7.20
CA THR A 185 4.88 -22.57 7.41
C THR A 185 5.99 -22.11 6.48
N GLU A 186 7.21 -22.57 6.69
CA GLU A 186 8.34 -22.32 5.77
C GLU A 186 8.06 -22.76 4.34
N SER A 187 7.20 -23.76 4.14
CA SER A 187 6.79 -24.25 2.83
C SER A 187 5.61 -23.49 2.22
N SER A 188 4.99 -22.58 2.96
CA SER A 188 3.89 -21.74 2.45
C SER A 188 4.36 -20.89 1.29
N TYR A 189 3.57 -20.89 0.21
CA TYR A 189 3.81 -20.08 -0.97
C TYR A 189 3.29 -18.66 -0.73
N VAL A 190 4.14 -17.67 -0.98
CA VAL A 190 3.80 -16.26 -0.84
C VAL A 190 4.35 -15.45 -2.02
N ILE A 191 3.80 -14.27 -2.23
CA ILE A 191 4.20 -13.33 -3.26
C ILE A 191 4.62 -12.03 -2.58
N VAL A 192 5.77 -11.50 -2.94
CA VAL A 192 6.25 -10.18 -2.52
C VAL A 192 6.17 -9.24 -3.70
N ALA A 193 5.33 -8.22 -3.57
CA ALA A 193 5.16 -7.17 -4.54
C ALA A 193 5.92 -5.92 -4.09
N SER A 194 6.93 -5.53 -4.85
CA SER A 194 7.82 -4.42 -4.53
C SER A 194 7.63 -3.30 -5.53
N ARG A 195 7.46 -2.06 -5.04
CA ARG A 195 7.44 -0.84 -5.84
C ARG A 195 6.42 -0.87 -6.99
N ILE A 196 5.22 -1.37 -6.70
CA ILE A 196 4.13 -1.45 -7.69
C ILE A 196 3.83 -0.05 -8.25
N GLY A 197 3.79 0.06 -9.59
CA GLY A 197 3.61 1.30 -10.33
C GLY A 197 4.87 2.15 -10.51
N PHE A 198 6.04 1.70 -10.05
CA PHE A 198 7.33 2.33 -10.36
C PHE A 198 8.02 1.62 -11.53
N LYS A 199 8.96 2.29 -12.20
CA LYS A 199 9.73 1.72 -13.33
C LYS A 199 10.57 0.50 -12.93
N ASP A 200 10.95 0.39 -11.67
CA ASP A 200 11.69 -0.70 -11.06
C ASP A 200 10.78 -1.65 -10.25
N GLN A 201 9.49 -1.72 -10.61
CA GLN A 201 8.54 -2.68 -10.06
C GLN A 201 9.09 -4.11 -10.15
N LYS A 202 8.88 -4.88 -9.08
CA LYS A 202 9.32 -6.25 -9.01
C LYS A 202 8.33 -7.11 -8.24
N ILE A 203 8.03 -8.29 -8.77
CA ILE A 203 7.18 -9.27 -8.11
C ILE A 203 7.98 -10.56 -8.01
N ILE A 204 8.09 -11.09 -6.81
CA ILE A 204 8.83 -12.33 -6.53
C ILE A 204 7.92 -13.24 -5.73
N SER A 205 7.88 -14.51 -6.12
CA SER A 205 7.06 -15.50 -5.42
C SER A 205 7.85 -16.76 -5.13
N GLY A 206 7.44 -17.46 -4.11
CA GLY A 206 8.07 -18.72 -3.73
C GLY A 206 7.69 -19.16 -2.33
N LYS A 207 8.35 -20.21 -1.85
CA LYS A 207 8.22 -20.63 -0.46
C LYS A 207 8.85 -19.60 0.48
N ILE A 208 8.33 -19.46 1.66
CA ILE A 208 8.88 -18.54 2.67
C ILE A 208 10.37 -18.85 2.93
N SER A 209 10.74 -20.12 3.07
CA SER A 209 12.13 -20.54 3.27
C SER A 209 13.08 -20.04 2.17
N THR A 210 12.61 -19.97 0.93
CA THR A 210 13.39 -19.45 -0.22
C THR A 210 13.43 -17.92 -0.17
N LEU A 211 12.28 -17.28 0.06
CA LEU A 211 12.16 -15.83 0.04
C LEU A 211 12.90 -15.15 1.21
N ALA A 212 13.07 -15.85 2.33
CA ALA A 212 13.86 -15.37 3.47
C ALA A 212 15.33 -15.06 3.13
N GLN A 213 15.85 -15.60 2.01
CA GLN A 213 17.22 -15.37 1.55
C GLN A 213 17.33 -14.26 0.48
N ILE A 214 16.20 -13.71 0.01
CA ILE A 214 16.17 -12.80 -1.13
C ILE A 214 16.29 -11.34 -0.67
N ASN A 215 17.03 -10.54 -1.42
CA ASN A 215 16.99 -9.08 -1.32
C ASN A 215 15.90 -8.54 -2.24
N PHE A 216 14.85 -7.97 -1.66
CA PHE A 216 13.71 -7.42 -2.39
C PHE A 216 13.98 -6.03 -2.99
N GLY A 217 15.12 -5.41 -2.68
CA GLY A 217 15.49 -4.09 -3.18
C GLY A 217 14.86 -2.94 -2.38
N LYS A 218 14.60 -1.83 -3.06
CA LYS A 218 14.06 -0.63 -2.42
C LYS A 218 12.57 -0.78 -2.07
N PRO A 219 12.11 -0.26 -0.93
CA PRO A 219 10.69 -0.22 -0.59
C PRO A 219 9.91 0.77 -1.48
N PRO A 220 8.56 0.80 -1.43
CA PRO A 220 7.71 0.03 -0.53
C PRO A 220 7.48 -1.41 -1.00
N HIS A 221 7.16 -2.30 -0.05
CA HIS A 221 6.84 -3.70 -0.30
C HIS A 221 5.48 -4.06 0.30
N SER A 222 4.85 -5.07 -0.30
CA SER A 222 3.67 -5.74 0.26
C SER A 222 3.82 -7.24 0.09
N VAL A 223 3.20 -8.01 0.97
CA VAL A 223 3.19 -9.47 0.89
C VAL A 223 1.78 -9.95 0.61
N ILE A 224 1.63 -10.90 -0.30
CA ILE A 224 0.36 -11.56 -0.57
C ILE A 224 0.50 -13.03 -0.19
N ILE A 225 -0.43 -13.50 0.64
CA ILE A 225 -0.58 -14.92 0.95
C ILE A 225 -1.79 -15.41 0.15
N PRO A 226 -1.59 -16.17 -0.92
CA PRO A 226 -2.69 -16.71 -1.70
C PRO A 226 -3.53 -17.68 -0.88
N GLY A 227 -4.85 -17.54 -0.97
CA GLY A 227 -5.79 -18.56 -0.52
C GLY A 227 -5.94 -19.64 -1.59
N ARG A 228 -7.10 -20.33 -1.60
CA ARG A 228 -7.38 -21.33 -2.62
C ARG A 228 -7.42 -20.71 -4.01
N LEU A 229 -6.47 -21.07 -4.88
CA LEU A 229 -6.39 -20.55 -6.23
C LEU A 229 -7.55 -21.09 -7.11
N HIS A 230 -8.12 -20.22 -7.93
CA HIS A 230 -8.90 -20.61 -9.09
C HIS A 230 -7.96 -21.11 -10.19
N PHE A 231 -8.43 -21.96 -11.12
CA PHE A 231 -7.56 -22.50 -12.15
C PHE A 231 -6.92 -21.41 -13.02
N THR A 232 -7.67 -20.35 -13.36
CA THR A 232 -7.13 -19.21 -14.11
C THR A 232 -6.09 -18.40 -13.35
N GLU A 233 -6.16 -18.34 -12.02
CA GLU A 233 -5.13 -17.73 -11.19
C GLU A 233 -3.86 -18.58 -11.18
N SER A 234 -4.02 -19.92 -11.10
CA SER A 234 -2.90 -20.86 -11.18
C SER A 234 -2.15 -20.72 -12.52
N ASP A 235 -2.90 -20.64 -13.62
CA ASP A 235 -2.32 -20.46 -14.95
C ASP A 235 -1.63 -19.08 -15.07
N ALA A 236 -2.26 -18.03 -14.59
CA ALA A 236 -1.68 -16.68 -14.59
C ALA A 236 -0.39 -16.61 -13.76
N LEU A 237 -0.38 -17.18 -12.57
CA LEU A 237 0.82 -17.25 -11.72
C LEU A 237 1.97 -17.97 -12.40
N MET A 238 1.69 -19.10 -13.07
CA MET A 238 2.72 -19.86 -13.83
C MET A 238 3.29 -19.02 -14.98
N VAL A 239 2.47 -18.29 -15.71
CA VAL A 239 2.92 -17.52 -16.89
C VAL A 239 3.54 -16.20 -16.47
N VAL A 240 2.82 -15.39 -15.67
CA VAL A 240 3.25 -14.04 -15.28
C VAL A 240 4.52 -14.09 -14.45
N LEU A 241 4.58 -14.95 -13.43
CA LEU A 241 5.75 -15.01 -12.56
C LEU A 241 6.93 -15.74 -13.20
N SER A 242 6.70 -16.62 -14.19
CA SER A 242 7.80 -17.24 -14.97
C SER A 242 8.39 -16.30 -16.02
N SER A 243 7.64 -15.30 -16.48
CA SER A 243 8.11 -14.29 -17.44
C SER A 243 8.97 -13.19 -16.79
N LEU A 244 8.90 -13.04 -15.48
CA LEU A 244 9.76 -12.12 -14.75
C LEU A 244 11.22 -12.62 -14.83
N PRO A 245 12.22 -11.72 -15.01
CA PRO A 245 13.60 -12.13 -15.22
C PRO A 245 14.09 -13.05 -14.10
N ARG A 246 14.38 -14.31 -14.47
CA ARG A 246 14.82 -15.39 -13.57
C ARG A 246 16.21 -15.19 -12.93
N LYS A 247 16.61 -13.96 -12.65
CA LYS A 247 17.94 -13.69 -12.05
C LYS A 247 18.09 -14.19 -10.59
N VAL A 248 17.03 -14.74 -9.99
CA VAL A 248 17.02 -15.09 -8.56
C VAL A 248 17.01 -16.60 -8.29
N TYR A 249 16.85 -17.45 -9.29
CA TYR A 249 16.72 -18.90 -9.08
C TYR A 249 17.89 -19.74 -9.64
N ARG A 250 19.10 -19.18 -9.71
CA ARG A 250 20.31 -19.95 -10.00
C ARG A 250 21.27 -19.84 -8.83
N SER A 251 21.16 -20.74 -7.90
CA SER A 251 22.24 -21.43 -7.18
C SER A 251 21.63 -22.42 -6.20
#